data_558cdd4cb106fdc1fffc37da43651e2f
#
_entry.id   558cdd4cb106fdc1fffc37da43651e2f
#
_cell.length_a   1.000
_cell.length_b   1.000
_cell.length_c   1.000
_cell.angle_alpha   90.00
_cell.angle_beta   90.00
_cell.angle_gamma   90.00
#
_symmetry.space_group_name_H-M   'P 1'
#
loop_
_entity.id
_entity.type
_entity.pdbx_description
1 polymer ?
#
loop_
_entity_poly.entity_id
_entity_poly.type
_entity_poly.pdbx_seq_one_letter_code
_entity_poly.pdbx_strand_id
1 'polypeptide(L)'
;MSADAAAPDAGEGDAAAARSRFGSAANGRARSRSFAFERAALIPRRHSTPTNRLFGELIVYRFFIEDDWRDRTRGGPLPMQGRAANRHAAFESFECSVHAPAQAARGARAVIRRAIEEQAMLAGMMLIGSAVTFGVWAGRNPLVVLNAAARRPTFVGRFGLTYGAGPRRALDVYLPAAREPQPAGGGAPLVVFFYGGSWQRGRRGDYRFVGEALASRGCVVAIPDYRLYPDAVFPGFVEDAAAAVRWARDHAAALGADPRRIHVAGHSAGAQIATLLATDSRFLRAHGLDKRDLAGVVGLAGPYDFLPLEDATLKRIFPEPVRDASQPIRFVDGREPPMLLASGLRDATVKPGNTVRFASRVAAAGGTVQVRLYPGIGHALLVGALGLPMRRFLPVLDDVAAFVRAAPRAPA
;
A
#
# COMPACT_ATOMS: atom_id res chain seq x y z
N MET A 1 -2.75 -18.02 71.42
CA MET A 1 -2.71 -19.49 71.41
C MET A 1 -2.31 -19.79 69.94
N SER A 2 -0.99 -19.88 69.65
CA SER A 2 -0.18 -21.10 69.71
C SER A 2 -0.75 -22.18 68.81
N ALA A 3 -0.10 -22.78 67.85
CA ALA A 3 1.31 -23.06 67.54
C ALA A 3 1.34 -23.56 66.11
N ASP A 4 2.34 -23.31 65.32
CA ASP A 4 3.65 -23.96 65.23
C ASP A 4 3.74 -25.17 64.29
N ALA A 5 4.78 -25.12 63.52
CA ALA A 5 5.67 -26.15 62.98
C ALA A 5 5.24 -26.86 61.68
N ALA A 6 6.09 -27.22 60.75
CA ALA A 6 7.53 -27.13 60.52
C ALA A 6 7.78 -27.57 59.05
N ALA A 7 8.87 -27.14 58.47
CA ALA A 7 9.49 -27.79 57.32
C ALA A 7 10.32 -29.02 57.78
N PRO A 8 10.72 -29.93 56.88
CA PRO A 8 12.11 -30.07 56.51
C PRO A 8 12.32 -30.39 55.02
N ASP A 9 13.34 -29.91 54.44
CA ASP A 9 14.78 -30.18 54.38
C ASP A 9 15.23 -31.10 53.25
N ALA A 10 16.09 -30.56 52.49
CA ALA A 10 17.22 -30.99 51.69
C ALA A 10 17.35 -32.42 51.12
N GLY A 11 17.83 -32.46 49.89
CA GLY A 11 18.47 -33.60 49.26
C GLY A 11 19.30 -33.19 48.03
N GLU A 12 20.55 -32.85 48.26
CA GLU A 12 21.63 -32.74 47.27
C GLU A 12 21.99 -34.13 46.70
N GLY A 13 22.56 -34.10 45.49
CA GLY A 13 23.35 -35.19 44.92
C GLY A 13 23.07 -35.32 43.40
N ASP A 14 23.93 -35.38 42.52
CA ASP A 14 25.36 -35.31 42.38
C ASP A 14 25.66 -35.31 40.87
N ALA A 15 26.76 -34.72 40.52
CA ALA A 15 27.29 -34.63 39.15
C ALA A 15 27.95 -35.98 38.75
N ALA A 16 27.93 -36.31 37.47
CA ALA A 16 29.09 -36.88 36.75
C ALA A 16 28.84 -37.07 35.24
N ALA A 17 29.55 -36.35 34.48
CA ALA A 17 30.41 -36.62 33.34
C ALA A 17 30.24 -37.95 32.55
N ALA A 18 30.04 -37.78 31.24
CA ALA A 18 30.68 -38.66 30.24
C ALA A 18 31.00 -37.87 28.95
N ARG A 19 32.28 -37.68 28.74
CA ARG A 19 32.88 -37.21 27.47
C ARG A 19 33.00 -38.37 26.46
N SER A 20 33.05 -37.93 25.21
CA SER A 20 33.74 -38.50 24.05
C SER A 20 33.04 -39.58 23.22
N ARG A 21 32.76 -39.25 21.94
CA ARG A 21 33.59 -39.83 20.85
C ARG A 21 33.33 -39.12 19.52
N PHE A 22 34.43 -38.84 18.85
CA PHE A 22 34.61 -38.40 17.49
C PHE A 22 33.88 -39.26 16.47
N GLY A 23 33.34 -38.58 15.40
CA GLY A 23 32.93 -39.21 14.17
C GLY A 23 32.88 -38.18 13.06
N SER A 24 33.88 -38.21 12.23
CA SER A 24 34.22 -37.41 11.05
C SER A 24 33.20 -37.57 9.90
N ALA A 25 33.09 -36.48 9.14
CA ALA A 25 32.84 -36.37 7.71
C ALA A 25 31.44 -36.68 7.18
N ALA A 26 30.79 -35.61 6.68
CA ALA A 26 30.25 -35.62 5.32
C ALA A 26 30.02 -34.17 4.85
N ASN A 27 30.78 -33.76 3.86
CA ASN A 27 30.58 -32.60 3.00
C ASN A 27 29.17 -32.62 2.38
N GLY A 28 28.24 -31.85 2.91
CA GLY A 28 26.97 -31.54 2.31
C GLY A 28 27.02 -30.13 1.73
N ARG A 29 27.31 -30.01 0.44
CA ARG A 29 27.18 -28.77 -0.31
C ARG A 29 25.80 -28.18 -0.08
N ALA A 30 25.75 -27.08 0.66
CA ALA A 30 24.62 -26.18 0.67
C ALA A 30 24.42 -25.67 -0.76
N ARG A 31 23.48 -26.23 -1.47
CA ARG A 31 22.98 -25.66 -2.72
C ARG A 31 22.27 -24.36 -2.32
N SER A 32 22.95 -23.24 -2.53
CA SER A 32 22.31 -21.95 -2.63
C SER A 32 21.22 -22.03 -3.70
N ARG A 33 19.98 -22.16 -3.31
CA ARG A 33 18.85 -21.91 -4.20
C ARG A 33 18.85 -20.41 -4.45
N SER A 34 19.52 -20.03 -5.50
CA SER A 34 19.36 -18.77 -6.19
C SER A 34 17.87 -18.64 -6.51
N PHE A 35 17.14 -17.82 -5.75
CA PHE A 35 15.82 -17.39 -6.14
C PHE A 35 16.00 -16.54 -7.40
N ALA A 36 15.81 -17.14 -8.54
CA ALA A 36 15.61 -16.42 -9.77
C ALA A 36 14.33 -15.60 -9.54
N PHE A 37 14.48 -14.27 -9.49
CA PHE A 37 13.37 -13.35 -9.64
C PHE A 37 12.78 -13.62 -11.03
N GLU A 38 11.74 -14.41 -11.06
CA GLU A 38 10.89 -14.52 -12.21
C GLU A 38 10.39 -13.11 -12.50
N ARG A 39 10.79 -12.56 -13.64
CA ARG A 39 10.23 -11.32 -14.17
C ARG A 39 8.73 -11.46 -14.03
N ALA A 40 8.11 -10.55 -13.27
CA ALA A 40 6.67 -10.49 -13.15
C ALA A 40 6.09 -10.58 -14.56
N ALA A 41 5.63 -11.76 -14.94
CA ALA A 41 5.01 -11.98 -16.21
C ALA A 41 3.80 -11.07 -16.23
N LEU A 42 3.79 -10.12 -17.15
CA LEU A 42 2.61 -9.38 -17.54
C LEU A 42 1.59 -10.42 -17.98
N ILE A 43 0.70 -10.80 -17.08
CA ILE A 43 -0.45 -11.64 -17.43
C ILE A 43 -1.26 -10.82 -18.42
N PRO A 44 -1.35 -11.21 -19.70
CA PRO A 44 -2.15 -10.45 -20.66
C PRO A 44 -3.61 -10.59 -20.23
N ARG A 45 -4.21 -9.51 -19.74
CA ARG A 45 -5.66 -9.42 -19.57
C ARG A 45 -6.28 -9.61 -20.95
N ARG A 46 -7.01 -10.69 -21.17
CA ARG A 46 -7.88 -10.86 -22.33
C ARG A 46 -8.94 -9.75 -22.29
N HIS A 47 -8.82 -8.75 -23.12
CA HIS A 47 -9.68 -7.55 -23.30
C HIS A 47 -9.04 -6.20 -22.89
N SER A 48 -7.77 -5.99 -23.11
CA SER A 48 -7.24 -4.65 -23.26
C SER A 48 -7.08 -4.33 -24.74
N THR A 49 -7.72 -3.28 -25.21
CA THR A 49 -7.52 -2.78 -26.57
C THR A 49 -6.04 -2.38 -26.76
N PRO A 50 -5.47 -2.54 -27.97
CA PRO A 50 -4.05 -2.21 -28.25
C PRO A 50 -3.64 -0.78 -27.85
N THR A 51 -4.58 0.14 -27.82
CA THR A 51 -4.40 1.56 -27.44
C THR A 51 -3.95 1.74 -25.98
N ASN A 52 -4.42 0.90 -25.05
CA ASN A 52 -4.05 1.03 -23.64
C ASN A 52 -2.63 0.56 -23.33
N ARG A 53 -2.07 -0.29 -24.17
CA ARG A 53 -0.71 -0.81 -24.00
C ARG A 53 0.36 0.22 -24.40
N LEU A 54 0.12 0.90 -25.53
CA LEU A 54 1.01 1.98 -26.02
C LEU A 54 1.02 3.19 -25.06
N PHE A 55 -0.10 3.50 -24.42
CA PHE A 55 -0.19 4.63 -23.48
C PHE A 55 0.60 4.40 -22.19
N GLY A 56 0.60 3.19 -21.65
CA GLY A 56 1.42 2.82 -20.49
C GLY A 56 2.92 2.97 -20.76
N GLU A 57 3.34 2.54 -21.95
CA GLU A 57 4.76 2.60 -22.35
C GLU A 57 5.20 4.03 -22.70
N LEU A 58 4.36 4.86 -23.31
CA LEU A 58 4.69 6.25 -23.65
C LEU A 58 4.81 7.17 -22.43
N ILE A 59 3.96 6.98 -21.41
CA ILE A 59 4.06 7.74 -20.15
C ILE A 59 5.32 7.39 -19.40
N VAL A 60 5.72 6.11 -19.38
CA VAL A 60 6.95 5.65 -18.76
C VAL A 60 8.17 6.23 -19.51
N TYR A 61 8.15 6.28 -20.84
CA TYR A 61 9.27 6.79 -21.64
C TYR A 61 9.50 8.30 -21.47
N ARG A 62 8.45 9.10 -21.36
CA ARG A 62 8.57 10.56 -21.22
C ARG A 62 9.08 11.00 -19.85
N PHE A 63 8.70 10.30 -18.78
CA PHE A 63 9.23 10.55 -17.43
C PHE A 63 10.70 10.12 -17.28
N PHE A 64 11.14 9.09 -17.99
CA PHE A 64 12.53 8.63 -17.95
C PHE A 64 13.51 9.59 -18.65
N ILE A 65 13.09 10.26 -19.72
CA ILE A 65 13.98 11.14 -20.50
C ILE A 65 14.18 12.49 -19.80
N GLU A 66 13.16 13.06 -19.12
CA GLU A 66 13.30 14.39 -18.48
C GLU A 66 14.13 14.35 -17.18
N ASP A 67 14.09 13.24 -16.42
CA ASP A 67 14.88 13.14 -15.19
C ASP A 67 16.33 12.75 -15.43
N ASP A 68 16.63 11.98 -16.48
CA ASP A 68 18.03 11.64 -16.87
C ASP A 68 18.78 12.86 -17.42
N TRP A 69 18.05 13.86 -17.93
CA TRP A 69 18.62 15.13 -18.37
C TRP A 69 18.96 16.06 -17.19
N ARG A 70 18.19 16.06 -16.13
CA ARG A 70 18.43 16.89 -14.93
C ARG A 70 19.60 16.41 -14.08
N ASP A 71 19.86 15.11 -14.04
CA ASP A 71 21.00 14.55 -13.30
C ASP A 71 22.32 14.77 -14.03
N ARG A 72 22.32 14.85 -15.37
CA ARG A 72 23.53 15.11 -16.18
C ARG A 72 23.99 16.55 -16.18
N THR A 73 23.14 17.51 -15.80
CA THR A 73 23.51 18.92 -15.75
C THR A 73 24.12 19.38 -14.42
N ARG A 74 24.24 18.49 -13.43
CA ARG A 74 24.89 18.78 -12.14
C ARG A 74 26.31 18.26 -12.01
N GLY A 75 26.85 17.61 -13.03
CA GLY A 75 28.25 17.21 -13.09
C GLY A 75 29.08 18.23 -13.85
N GLY A 76 30.11 18.77 -13.19
CA GLY A 76 31.05 19.74 -13.75
C GLY A 76 31.81 19.25 -14.98
N PRO A 77 32.59 20.13 -15.67
CA PRO A 77 33.10 19.87 -17.02
C PRO A 77 34.14 18.77 -17.03
N LEU A 78 33.93 17.76 -17.87
CA LEU A 78 34.94 16.78 -18.26
C LEU A 78 35.74 17.28 -19.46
N PRO A 79 37.04 17.01 -19.56
CA PRO A 79 37.90 17.56 -20.59
C PRO A 79 37.67 16.94 -21.96
N MET A 80 37.62 17.81 -22.96
CA MET A 80 37.59 17.47 -24.38
C MET A 80 38.93 16.84 -24.82
N GLN A 81 38.93 15.58 -25.21
CA GLN A 81 39.96 15.07 -26.13
C GLN A 81 39.33 14.18 -27.20
N GLY A 82 39.60 14.62 -28.41
CA GLY A 82 39.23 14.23 -29.73
C GLY A 82 39.07 12.77 -30.09
N ARG A 83 38.07 12.59 -30.95
CA ARG A 83 38.25 11.84 -32.24
C ARG A 83 37.01 12.09 -33.09
N ALA A 84 37.20 12.93 -34.10
CA ALA A 84 36.35 12.99 -35.27
C ALA A 84 36.63 11.72 -36.13
N ALA A 85 35.59 10.91 -36.36
CA ALA A 85 35.59 9.95 -37.44
C ALA A 85 34.17 9.60 -37.87
N ASN A 86 33.81 10.09 -39.04
CA ASN A 86 32.94 9.48 -40.04
C ASN A 86 31.66 8.75 -39.60
N ARG A 87 30.50 9.43 -39.72
CA ARG A 87 29.21 8.79 -40.02
C ARG A 87 28.47 9.61 -41.09
N HIS A 88 28.99 9.64 -42.30
CA HIS A 88 28.23 9.86 -43.52
C HIS A 88 28.29 8.55 -44.30
N ALA A 89 27.27 7.73 -44.23
CA ALA A 89 26.88 6.78 -45.27
C ALA A 89 25.64 6.01 -44.79
N ALA A 90 24.69 5.93 -45.66
CA ALA A 90 23.48 5.08 -45.65
C ALA A 90 22.18 5.75 -45.27
N PHE A 91 21.74 6.72 -46.05
CA PHE A 91 20.30 6.93 -46.33
C PHE A 91 20.10 6.49 -47.79
N GLU A 92 19.98 5.20 -48.02
CA GLU A 92 19.42 4.69 -49.25
C GLU A 92 17.92 4.66 -49.15
N SER A 93 17.28 5.44 -50.01
CA SER A 93 15.85 5.53 -50.25
C SER A 93 15.30 4.17 -50.68
N PHE A 94 14.51 3.56 -49.81
CA PHE A 94 13.61 2.46 -50.17
C PHE A 94 12.28 3.07 -50.66
N GLU A 95 12.17 3.36 -51.94
CA GLU A 95 10.87 3.61 -52.59
C GLU A 95 10.11 2.29 -52.73
N CYS A 96 9.30 1.97 -51.79
CA CYS A 96 8.31 0.89 -51.91
C CYS A 96 7.00 1.49 -52.44
N SER A 97 6.79 1.42 -53.75
CA SER A 97 5.56 1.75 -54.42
C SER A 97 4.46 0.73 -54.04
N VAL A 98 3.73 0.94 -52.94
CA VAL A 98 2.52 0.18 -52.61
C VAL A 98 1.31 0.93 -53.17
N HIS A 99 0.79 0.45 -54.26
CA HIS A 99 -0.55 0.87 -54.78
C HIS A 99 -1.62 0.25 -53.89
N ALA A 100 -1.99 0.93 -52.83
CA ALA A 100 -3.14 0.58 -52.02
C ALA A 100 -4.42 1.13 -52.70
N PRO A 101 -5.53 0.34 -52.78
CA PRO A 101 -6.78 0.82 -53.39
C PRO A 101 -7.33 2.02 -52.58
N ALA A 102 -7.83 3.03 -53.28
CA ALA A 102 -8.22 4.33 -52.72
C ALA A 102 -9.28 4.27 -51.57
N GLN A 103 -9.99 3.15 -51.44
CA GLN A 103 -10.91 2.88 -50.31
C GLN A 103 -10.18 2.50 -49.03
N ALA A 104 -9.08 1.71 -49.08
CA ALA A 104 -8.28 1.37 -47.93
C ALA A 104 -7.54 2.60 -47.35
N ALA A 105 -7.08 3.50 -48.24
CA ALA A 105 -6.46 4.77 -47.85
C ALA A 105 -7.44 5.74 -47.14
N ARG A 106 -8.72 5.74 -47.53
CA ARG A 106 -9.76 6.55 -46.85
C ARG A 106 -10.10 6.00 -45.47
N GLY A 107 -10.21 4.70 -45.31
CA GLY A 107 -10.42 4.04 -44.03
C GLY A 107 -9.25 4.26 -43.04
N ALA A 108 -8.00 4.12 -43.53
CA ALA A 108 -6.81 4.36 -42.73
C ALA A 108 -6.69 5.83 -42.25
N ARG A 109 -7.02 6.81 -43.12
CA ARG A 109 -7.06 8.24 -42.77
C ARG A 109 -8.12 8.55 -41.70
N ALA A 110 -9.29 7.93 -41.77
CA ALA A 110 -10.36 8.11 -40.78
C ALA A 110 -9.95 7.53 -39.40
N VAL A 111 -9.30 6.37 -39.36
CA VAL A 111 -8.79 5.77 -38.15
C VAL A 111 -7.67 6.62 -37.53
N ILE A 112 -6.72 7.09 -38.37
CA ILE A 112 -5.63 7.96 -37.92
C ILE A 112 -6.17 9.29 -37.38
N ARG A 113 -7.16 9.90 -38.07
CA ARG A 113 -7.78 11.15 -37.62
C ARG A 113 -8.49 10.98 -36.29
N ARG A 114 -9.24 9.89 -36.09
CA ARG A 114 -9.90 9.56 -34.82
C ARG A 114 -8.89 9.34 -33.69
N ALA A 115 -7.78 8.64 -33.96
CA ALA A 115 -6.71 8.45 -33.00
C ALA A 115 -6.02 9.77 -32.63
N ILE A 116 -5.83 10.69 -33.58
CA ILE A 116 -5.28 12.03 -33.33
C ILE A 116 -6.24 12.87 -32.50
N GLU A 117 -7.54 12.84 -32.80
CA GLU A 117 -8.58 13.57 -32.05
C GLU A 117 -8.72 13.02 -30.61
N GLU A 118 -8.66 11.70 -30.42
CA GLU A 118 -8.62 11.07 -29.09
C GLU A 118 -7.35 11.42 -28.32
N GLN A 119 -6.19 11.44 -28.99
CA GLN A 119 -4.92 11.85 -28.38
C GLN A 119 -4.91 13.34 -28.03
N ALA A 120 -5.45 14.21 -28.88
CA ALA A 120 -5.57 15.64 -28.61
C ALA A 120 -6.52 15.92 -27.43
N MET A 121 -7.63 15.19 -27.35
CA MET A 121 -8.56 15.28 -26.22
C MET A 121 -7.92 14.78 -24.90
N LEU A 122 -7.17 13.69 -24.95
CA LEU A 122 -6.43 13.16 -23.80
C LEU A 122 -5.28 14.10 -23.38
N ALA A 123 -4.57 14.68 -24.34
CA ALA A 123 -3.52 15.68 -24.08
C ALA A 123 -4.12 16.97 -23.50
N GLY A 124 -5.28 17.41 -23.99
CA GLY A 124 -6.02 18.53 -23.40
C GLY A 124 -6.49 18.25 -21.98
N MET A 125 -6.98 17.05 -21.70
CA MET A 125 -7.35 16.63 -20.34
C MET A 125 -6.13 16.52 -19.41
N MET A 126 -4.99 16.08 -19.94
CA MET A 126 -3.73 16.06 -19.18
C MET A 126 -3.19 17.46 -18.90
N LEU A 127 -3.31 18.40 -19.84
CA LEU A 127 -2.91 19.80 -19.64
C LEU A 127 -3.81 20.48 -18.60
N ILE A 128 -5.12 20.27 -18.65
CA ILE A 128 -6.07 20.78 -17.66
C ILE A 128 -5.80 20.12 -16.29
N GLY A 129 -5.60 18.81 -16.25
CA GLY A 129 -5.21 18.08 -15.05
C GLY A 129 -3.88 18.55 -14.47
N SER A 130 -2.90 18.82 -15.31
CA SER A 130 -1.59 19.36 -14.92
C SER A 130 -1.68 20.81 -14.45
N ALA A 131 -2.49 21.67 -15.08
CA ALA A 131 -2.69 23.06 -14.66
C ALA A 131 -3.44 23.14 -13.32
N VAL A 132 -4.43 22.28 -13.11
CA VAL A 132 -5.15 22.18 -11.82
C VAL A 132 -4.24 21.62 -10.74
N THR A 133 -3.42 20.60 -11.05
CA THR A 133 -2.45 20.02 -10.10
C THR A 133 -1.34 21.01 -9.78
N PHE A 134 -0.86 21.75 -10.77
CA PHE A 134 0.17 22.76 -10.58
C PHE A 134 -0.35 23.98 -9.80
N GLY A 135 -1.56 24.47 -10.10
CA GLY A 135 -2.20 25.57 -9.35
C GLY A 135 -2.50 25.21 -7.90
N VAL A 136 -2.75 23.94 -7.61
CA VAL A 136 -2.95 23.42 -6.25
C VAL A 136 -1.62 23.16 -5.54
N TRP A 137 -0.58 22.77 -6.27
CA TRP A 137 0.77 22.54 -5.73
C TRP A 137 1.44 23.86 -5.30
N ALA A 138 1.14 24.97 -5.97
CA ALA A 138 1.70 26.30 -5.66
C ALA A 138 1.17 26.93 -4.36
N GLY A 139 0.38 26.25 -3.55
CA GLY A 139 -0.07 26.75 -2.24
C GLY A 139 -1.23 26.02 -1.57
N ARG A 140 -1.72 24.90 -2.14
CA ARG A 140 -2.86 24.16 -1.56
C ARG A 140 -2.57 22.67 -1.44
N ASN A 141 -3.08 22.06 -0.39
CA ASN A 141 -2.98 20.63 -0.16
C ASN A 141 -3.63 19.83 -1.31
N PRO A 142 -2.90 18.96 -2.05
CA PRO A 142 -3.44 18.15 -3.15
C PRO A 142 -4.62 17.26 -2.74
N LEU A 143 -4.74 16.92 -1.46
CA LEU A 143 -5.89 16.20 -0.91
C LEU A 143 -7.21 16.98 -1.08
N VAL A 144 -7.17 18.32 -1.17
CA VAL A 144 -8.37 19.14 -1.41
C VAL A 144 -8.97 18.84 -2.80
N VAL A 145 -8.13 18.66 -3.82
CA VAL A 145 -8.59 18.33 -5.19
C VAL A 145 -9.14 16.92 -5.26
N LEU A 146 -8.44 15.95 -4.65
CA LEU A 146 -8.91 14.57 -4.59
C LEU A 146 -10.25 14.47 -3.87
N ASN A 147 -10.41 15.20 -2.76
CA ASN A 147 -11.65 15.24 -1.99
C ASN A 147 -12.78 15.98 -2.72
N ALA A 148 -12.47 17.03 -3.49
CA ALA A 148 -13.45 17.71 -4.31
C ALA A 148 -14.01 16.79 -5.43
N ALA A 149 -13.13 15.97 -6.03
CA ALA A 149 -13.54 14.97 -7.01
C ALA A 149 -14.39 13.83 -6.39
N ALA A 150 -14.23 13.55 -5.09
CA ALA A 150 -14.97 12.54 -4.35
C ALA A 150 -16.42 12.96 -3.96
N ARG A 151 -16.90 14.13 -4.39
CA ARG A 151 -18.27 14.61 -4.11
C ARG A 151 -19.35 13.98 -5.00
N ARG A 152 -19.03 13.01 -5.82
CA ARG A 152 -20.00 12.31 -6.67
C ARG A 152 -20.92 11.41 -5.84
N PRO A 153 -22.17 11.14 -6.27
CA PRO A 153 -23.15 10.34 -5.51
C PRO A 153 -22.84 8.83 -5.59
N THR A 154 -21.56 8.45 -5.39
CA THR A 154 -21.11 7.05 -5.43
C THR A 154 -21.16 6.37 -4.06
N PHE A 155 -21.45 7.14 -3.01
CA PHE A 155 -21.53 6.63 -1.65
C PHE A 155 -22.55 7.41 -0.80
N VAL A 156 -23.01 6.75 0.28
CA VAL A 156 -23.74 7.37 1.38
C VAL A 156 -22.80 7.54 2.56
N GLY A 157 -22.64 8.77 3.06
CA GLY A 157 -21.70 9.07 4.14
C GLY A 157 -22.42 9.16 5.50
N ARG A 158 -21.80 8.61 6.55
CA ARG A 158 -22.11 8.86 7.97
C ARG A 158 -20.86 9.41 8.63
N PHE A 159 -20.91 10.64 9.10
CA PHE A 159 -19.70 11.37 9.51
C PHE A 159 -19.71 11.69 11.00
N GLY A 160 -18.54 11.70 11.62
CA GLY A 160 -18.34 12.09 13.00
C GLY A 160 -18.88 11.09 14.02
N LEU A 161 -18.96 9.81 13.66
CA LEU A 161 -19.38 8.76 14.59
C LEU A 161 -18.26 8.51 15.61
N THR A 162 -18.61 8.50 16.91
CA THR A 162 -17.63 8.30 17.98
C THR A 162 -17.36 6.80 18.20
N TYR A 163 -16.09 6.44 18.33
CA TYR A 163 -15.66 5.08 18.68
C TYR A 163 -15.02 4.99 20.08
N GLY A 164 -14.98 6.10 20.81
CA GLY A 164 -14.44 6.19 22.16
C GLY A 164 -14.54 7.60 22.73
N ALA A 165 -14.22 7.76 24.00
CA ALA A 165 -14.21 9.06 24.67
C ALA A 165 -12.95 9.86 24.33
N GLY A 166 -13.07 11.18 24.25
CA GLY A 166 -11.98 12.13 24.06
C GLY A 166 -11.78 12.60 22.63
N PRO A 167 -10.87 13.55 22.42
CA PRO A 167 -10.61 14.14 21.13
C PRO A 167 -10.02 13.09 20.17
N ARG A 168 -10.26 13.29 18.87
CA ARG A 168 -9.78 12.44 17.78
C ARG A 168 -10.23 10.97 17.85
N ARG A 169 -11.28 10.65 18.64
CA ARG A 169 -11.89 9.31 18.68
C ARG A 169 -13.23 9.29 17.96
N ALA A 170 -13.23 9.81 16.74
CA ALA A 170 -14.37 9.78 15.84
C ALA A 170 -13.94 9.23 14.47
N LEU A 171 -14.88 8.69 13.72
CA LEU A 171 -14.67 8.13 12.40
C LEU A 171 -15.77 8.56 11.43
N ASP A 172 -15.44 8.49 10.15
CA ASP A 172 -16.36 8.69 9.04
C ASP A 172 -16.59 7.34 8.34
N VAL A 173 -17.86 7.03 8.04
CA VAL A 173 -18.24 5.82 7.32
C VAL A 173 -18.74 6.17 5.92
N TYR A 174 -18.30 5.41 4.93
CA TYR A 174 -18.67 5.51 3.53
C TYR A 174 -19.32 4.19 3.12
N LEU A 175 -20.60 4.24 2.77
CA LEU A 175 -21.39 3.08 2.34
C LEU A 175 -21.53 3.12 0.83
N PRO A 176 -21.47 1.99 0.10
CA PRO A 176 -21.78 1.93 -1.32
C PRO A 176 -23.18 2.52 -1.60
N ALA A 177 -23.30 3.42 -2.59
CA ALA A 177 -24.60 3.99 -2.98
C ALA A 177 -25.50 2.95 -3.67
N ALA A 178 -24.92 2.09 -4.51
CA ALA A 178 -25.59 0.93 -5.07
C ALA A 178 -25.15 -0.30 -4.26
N ARG A 179 -26.10 -1.02 -3.70
CA ARG A 179 -25.83 -2.37 -3.20
C ARG A 179 -25.71 -3.28 -4.41
N GLU A 180 -24.49 -3.64 -4.80
CA GLU A 180 -24.33 -4.78 -5.70
C GLU A 180 -24.99 -6.01 -5.06
N PRO A 181 -25.62 -6.89 -5.85
CA PRO A 181 -26.14 -8.15 -5.34
C PRO A 181 -25.00 -8.90 -4.64
N GLN A 182 -25.06 -8.95 -3.32
CA GLN A 182 -24.12 -9.77 -2.55
C GLN A 182 -24.54 -11.23 -2.69
N PRO A 183 -23.60 -12.18 -2.71
CA PRO A 183 -23.95 -13.59 -2.64
C PRO A 183 -24.89 -13.83 -1.47
N ALA A 184 -25.90 -14.68 -1.65
CA ALA A 184 -26.89 -14.98 -0.63
C ALA A 184 -26.23 -15.26 0.72
N GLY A 185 -26.55 -14.46 1.74
CA GLY A 185 -26.03 -14.60 3.10
C GLY A 185 -24.75 -13.83 3.42
N GLY A 186 -24.24 -12.91 2.56
CA GLY A 186 -23.01 -12.18 2.81
C GLY A 186 -23.18 -10.65 2.78
N GLY A 187 -22.77 -9.94 3.84
CA GLY A 187 -22.59 -8.49 3.84
C GLY A 187 -21.37 -8.04 3.02
N ALA A 188 -21.28 -6.75 2.74
CA ALA A 188 -20.12 -6.15 2.07
C ALA A 188 -18.83 -6.34 2.89
N PRO A 189 -17.63 -6.39 2.29
CA PRO A 189 -16.41 -6.28 3.06
C PRO A 189 -16.32 -4.89 3.71
N LEU A 190 -15.81 -4.85 4.96
CA LEU A 190 -15.58 -3.62 5.69
C LEU A 190 -14.09 -3.34 5.74
N VAL A 191 -13.69 -2.13 5.33
CA VAL A 191 -12.30 -1.67 5.36
C VAL A 191 -12.17 -0.56 6.39
N VAL A 192 -11.33 -0.77 7.42
CA VAL A 192 -10.91 0.28 8.35
C VAL A 192 -9.62 0.87 7.83
N PHE A 193 -9.66 2.10 7.32
CA PHE A 193 -8.53 2.74 6.67
C PHE A 193 -7.87 3.79 7.58
N PHE A 194 -6.59 3.61 7.86
CA PHE A 194 -5.76 4.53 8.63
C PHE A 194 -4.93 5.41 7.70
N TYR A 195 -5.06 6.71 7.84
CA TYR A 195 -4.35 7.67 7.00
C TYR A 195 -2.88 7.84 7.42
N GLY A 196 -2.08 8.42 6.51
CA GLY A 196 -0.71 8.80 6.74
C GLY A 196 -0.57 10.20 7.35
N GLY A 197 0.67 10.59 7.62
CA GLY A 197 1.01 11.92 8.17
C GLY A 197 2.08 11.89 9.24
N SER A 198 2.95 10.86 9.20
CA SER A 198 4.10 10.70 10.12
C SER A 198 3.69 10.71 11.60
N TRP A 199 2.51 10.22 11.93
CA TRP A 199 1.90 10.22 13.29
C TRP A 199 1.75 11.60 13.93
N GLN A 200 1.94 12.69 13.15
CA GLN A 200 1.93 14.09 13.60
C GLN A 200 0.78 14.91 13.02
N ARG A 201 0.23 14.49 11.90
CA ARG A 201 -0.77 15.26 11.14
C ARG A 201 -1.73 14.36 10.38
N GLY A 202 -2.77 14.96 9.85
CA GLY A 202 -3.84 14.30 9.11
C GLY A 202 -5.13 14.23 9.91
N ARG A 203 -6.21 14.04 9.22
CA ARG A 203 -7.56 13.83 9.76
C ARG A 203 -8.38 13.01 8.77
N ARG A 204 -9.40 12.32 9.27
CA ARG A 204 -10.28 11.47 8.48
C ARG A 204 -10.89 12.18 7.27
N GLY A 205 -11.26 13.47 7.42
CA GLY A 205 -11.84 14.26 6.34
C GLY A 205 -10.89 14.52 5.15
N ASP A 206 -9.58 14.44 5.36
CA ASP A 206 -8.59 14.60 4.30
C ASP A 206 -8.53 13.40 3.36
N TYR A 207 -9.09 12.25 3.77
CA TYR A 207 -9.07 10.98 3.03
C TYR A 207 -10.45 10.53 2.54
N ARG A 208 -11.40 11.47 2.40
CA ARG A 208 -12.72 11.21 1.83
C ARG A 208 -12.65 10.51 0.47
N PHE A 209 -11.66 10.86 -0.36
CA PHE A 209 -11.47 10.26 -1.67
C PHE A 209 -11.14 8.76 -1.59
N VAL A 210 -10.48 8.28 -0.53
CA VAL A 210 -10.25 6.86 -0.28
C VAL A 210 -11.55 6.16 0.08
N GLY A 211 -12.36 6.79 0.97
CA GLY A 211 -13.67 6.29 1.34
C GLY A 211 -14.58 6.15 0.12
N GLU A 212 -14.64 7.17 -0.72
CA GLU A 212 -15.39 7.15 -1.99
C GLU A 212 -14.88 6.06 -2.94
N ALA A 213 -13.55 5.97 -3.11
CA ALA A 213 -12.94 5.03 -4.04
C ALA A 213 -13.28 3.58 -3.70
N LEU A 214 -13.11 3.18 -2.45
CA LEU A 214 -13.39 1.81 -2.01
C LEU A 214 -14.91 1.54 -1.92
N ALA A 215 -15.72 2.54 -1.52
CA ALA A 215 -17.18 2.41 -1.56
C ALA A 215 -17.69 2.21 -2.99
N SER A 216 -17.09 2.86 -3.99
CA SER A 216 -17.40 2.64 -5.41
C SER A 216 -17.06 1.24 -5.91
N ARG A 217 -16.32 0.45 -5.12
CA ARG A 217 -15.99 -0.96 -5.37
C ARG A 217 -16.79 -1.93 -4.48
N GLY A 218 -17.85 -1.45 -3.83
CA GLY A 218 -18.75 -2.27 -3.02
C GLY A 218 -18.26 -2.53 -1.59
N CYS A 219 -17.27 -1.78 -1.09
CA CYS A 219 -16.81 -1.90 0.29
C CYS A 219 -17.52 -0.91 1.20
N VAL A 220 -17.85 -1.30 2.43
CA VAL A 220 -18.09 -0.37 3.52
C VAL A 220 -16.73 0.11 4.02
N VAL A 221 -16.56 1.41 4.20
CA VAL A 221 -15.26 1.97 4.60
C VAL A 221 -15.41 2.82 5.86
N ALA A 222 -14.63 2.55 6.87
CA ALA A 222 -14.51 3.37 8.07
C ALA A 222 -13.13 4.05 8.07
N ILE A 223 -13.10 5.36 8.23
CA ILE A 223 -11.85 6.13 8.34
C ILE A 223 -11.83 6.80 9.71
N PRO A 224 -11.13 6.24 10.71
CA PRO A 224 -11.02 6.83 12.03
C PRO A 224 -9.93 7.92 12.07
N ASP A 225 -10.17 8.95 12.88
CA ASP A 225 -9.07 9.71 13.46
C ASP A 225 -8.42 8.87 14.57
N TYR A 226 -7.18 9.14 14.86
CA TYR A 226 -6.43 8.59 15.98
C TYR A 226 -5.56 9.70 16.58
N ARG A 227 -5.17 9.57 17.85
CA ARG A 227 -4.30 10.57 18.51
C ARG A 227 -2.98 10.68 17.79
N LEU A 228 -2.48 11.90 17.71
CA LEU A 228 -1.24 12.26 17.03
C LEU A 228 -0.23 12.82 18.04
N TYR A 229 1.03 12.83 17.68
CA TYR A 229 2.03 13.59 18.41
C TYR A 229 1.73 15.11 18.29
N PRO A 230 1.88 15.91 19.37
CA PRO A 230 2.45 15.54 20.69
C PRO A 230 1.45 14.92 21.69
N ASP A 231 0.13 14.88 21.40
CA ASP A 231 -0.90 14.39 22.33
C ASP A 231 -0.77 12.89 22.62
N ALA A 232 -0.14 12.13 21.72
CA ALA A 232 0.18 10.74 21.92
C ALA A 232 1.52 10.36 21.26
N VAL A 233 2.21 9.45 21.91
CA VAL A 233 3.37 8.71 21.39
C VAL A 233 2.98 7.24 21.22
N PHE A 234 3.84 6.45 20.59
CA PHE A 234 3.67 5.00 20.53
C PHE A 234 3.61 4.40 21.95
N PRO A 235 2.63 3.52 22.24
CA PRO A 235 1.68 2.89 21.32
C PRO A 235 0.30 3.58 21.19
N GLY A 236 0.05 4.73 21.79
CA GLY A 236 -1.27 5.32 21.98
C GLY A 236 -2.14 5.44 20.71
N PHE A 237 -1.54 5.74 19.56
CA PHE A 237 -2.28 5.79 18.29
C PHE A 237 -2.63 4.39 17.73
N VAL A 238 -1.90 3.33 18.12
CA VAL A 238 -2.23 1.94 17.76
C VAL A 238 -3.36 1.42 18.64
N GLU A 239 -3.39 1.83 19.92
CA GLU A 239 -4.50 1.54 20.84
C GLU A 239 -5.80 2.15 20.35
N ASP A 240 -5.76 3.42 19.89
CA ASP A 240 -6.92 4.08 19.29
C ASP A 240 -7.40 3.34 18.03
N ALA A 241 -6.45 2.89 17.21
CA ALA A 241 -6.76 2.13 16.00
C ALA A 241 -7.43 0.77 16.32
N ALA A 242 -6.98 0.06 17.36
CA ALA A 242 -7.58 -1.18 17.80
C ALA A 242 -9.03 -0.95 18.32
N ALA A 243 -9.27 0.13 19.07
CA ALA A 243 -10.61 0.53 19.49
C ALA A 243 -11.54 0.83 18.29
N ALA A 244 -11.01 1.50 17.25
CA ALA A 244 -11.78 1.79 16.04
C ALA A 244 -12.11 0.50 15.26
N VAL A 245 -11.22 -0.49 15.20
CA VAL A 245 -11.50 -1.81 14.61
C VAL A 245 -12.58 -2.54 15.41
N ARG A 246 -12.55 -2.49 16.74
CA ARG A 246 -13.59 -3.07 17.59
C ARG A 246 -14.94 -2.43 17.29
N TRP A 247 -15.00 -1.11 17.29
CA TRP A 247 -16.22 -0.38 16.93
C TRP A 247 -16.75 -0.81 15.55
N ALA A 248 -15.88 -0.89 14.55
CA ALA A 248 -16.24 -1.28 13.19
C ALA A 248 -16.83 -2.69 13.14
N ARG A 249 -16.29 -3.64 13.91
CA ARG A 249 -16.83 -5.00 14.03
C ARG A 249 -18.23 -5.02 14.64
N ASP A 250 -18.41 -4.30 15.74
CA ASP A 250 -19.69 -4.26 16.47
C ASP A 250 -20.81 -3.64 15.64
N HIS A 251 -20.47 -2.71 14.74
CA HIS A 251 -21.43 -2.02 13.89
C HIS A 251 -21.52 -2.59 12.46
N ALA A 252 -20.71 -3.59 12.11
CA ALA A 252 -20.61 -4.09 10.74
C ALA A 252 -21.98 -4.48 10.16
N ALA A 253 -22.77 -5.27 10.87
CA ALA A 253 -24.09 -5.72 10.41
C ALA A 253 -25.06 -4.53 10.18
N ALA A 254 -25.09 -3.57 11.08
CA ALA A 254 -25.93 -2.35 10.97
C ALA A 254 -25.49 -1.42 9.82
N LEU A 255 -24.24 -1.57 9.36
CA LEU A 255 -23.69 -0.87 8.20
C LEU A 255 -23.88 -1.66 6.90
N GLY A 256 -24.43 -2.88 6.95
CA GLY A 256 -24.60 -3.78 5.80
C GLY A 256 -23.31 -4.51 5.40
N ALA A 257 -22.35 -4.60 6.32
CA ALA A 257 -21.09 -5.33 6.15
C ALA A 257 -21.11 -6.69 6.86
N ASP A 258 -20.26 -7.62 6.40
CA ASP A 258 -20.03 -8.90 7.06
C ASP A 258 -18.99 -8.72 8.18
N PRO A 259 -19.29 -8.98 9.47
CA PRO A 259 -18.33 -8.84 10.56
C PRO A 259 -17.14 -9.81 10.48
N ARG A 260 -17.19 -10.81 9.61
CA ARG A 260 -16.09 -11.72 9.33
C ARG A 260 -15.24 -11.30 8.11
N ARG A 261 -15.59 -10.17 7.49
CA ARG A 261 -14.86 -9.61 6.34
C ARG A 261 -14.30 -8.24 6.66
N ILE A 262 -13.69 -8.10 7.85
CA ILE A 262 -13.04 -6.86 8.27
C ILE A 262 -11.60 -6.85 7.80
N HIS A 263 -11.26 -5.82 7.05
CA HIS A 263 -9.91 -5.55 6.58
C HIS A 263 -9.38 -4.30 7.27
N VAL A 264 -8.12 -4.31 7.65
CA VAL A 264 -7.41 -3.10 8.04
C VAL A 264 -6.54 -2.64 6.87
N ALA A 265 -6.57 -1.36 6.59
CA ALA A 265 -5.81 -0.78 5.49
C ALA A 265 -5.17 0.53 5.93
N GLY A 266 -4.08 0.92 5.30
CA GLY A 266 -3.50 2.23 5.60
C GLY A 266 -2.43 2.65 4.60
N HIS A 267 -2.06 3.93 4.70
CA HIS A 267 -1.00 4.54 3.93
C HIS A 267 0.07 5.11 4.85
N SER A 268 1.36 4.90 4.53
CA SER A 268 2.48 5.49 5.28
C SER A 268 2.42 5.13 6.77
N ALA A 269 2.38 6.10 7.69
CA ALA A 269 2.17 5.88 9.13
C ALA A 269 0.92 5.02 9.42
N GLY A 270 -0.17 5.22 8.67
CA GLY A 270 -1.38 4.40 8.81
C GLY A 270 -1.19 2.95 8.34
N ALA A 271 -0.30 2.71 7.39
CA ALA A 271 0.04 1.34 6.97
C ALA A 271 0.85 0.62 8.06
N GLN A 272 1.74 1.31 8.77
CA GLN A 272 2.42 0.76 9.94
C GLN A 272 1.41 0.40 11.04
N ILE A 273 0.45 1.29 11.33
CA ILE A 273 -0.60 1.01 12.31
C ILE A 273 -1.41 -0.24 11.90
N ALA A 274 -1.90 -0.29 10.66
CA ALA A 274 -2.69 -1.41 10.15
C ALA A 274 -1.92 -2.74 10.21
N THR A 275 -0.65 -2.75 9.81
CA THR A 275 0.17 -3.97 9.85
C THR A 275 0.54 -4.37 11.27
N LEU A 276 0.73 -3.42 12.18
CA LEU A 276 1.02 -3.73 13.57
C LEU A 276 -0.19 -4.38 14.27
N LEU A 277 -1.42 -3.92 14.00
CA LEU A 277 -2.64 -4.58 14.46
C LEU A 277 -2.74 -6.03 13.98
N ALA A 278 -2.23 -6.31 12.80
CA ALA A 278 -2.28 -7.64 12.18
C ALA A 278 -1.12 -8.56 12.57
N THR A 279 -0.03 -8.02 13.11
CA THR A 279 1.14 -8.81 13.53
C THR A 279 1.21 -8.95 15.05
N ASP A 280 0.98 -7.86 15.78
CA ASP A 280 0.99 -7.86 17.25
C ASP A 280 -0.43 -7.97 17.82
N SER A 281 -0.82 -9.17 18.21
CA SER A 281 -2.16 -9.46 18.74
C SER A 281 -2.49 -8.71 20.04
N ARG A 282 -1.52 -8.16 20.77
CA ARG A 282 -1.76 -7.49 22.06
C ARG A 282 -2.78 -6.36 21.94
N PHE A 283 -2.69 -5.58 20.88
CA PHE A 283 -3.57 -4.42 20.67
C PHE A 283 -5.03 -4.83 20.45
N LEU A 284 -5.27 -5.79 19.58
CA LEU A 284 -6.64 -6.27 19.33
C LEU A 284 -7.20 -7.05 20.52
N ARG A 285 -6.38 -7.82 21.23
CA ARG A 285 -6.79 -8.59 22.41
C ARG A 285 -7.25 -7.69 23.56
N ALA A 286 -6.67 -6.51 23.72
CA ALA A 286 -7.13 -5.50 24.67
C ALA A 286 -8.59 -5.06 24.43
N HIS A 287 -9.12 -5.32 23.23
CA HIS A 287 -10.50 -5.05 22.83
C HIS A 287 -11.31 -6.32 22.56
N GLY A 288 -10.85 -7.49 23.03
CA GLY A 288 -11.55 -8.77 22.86
C GLY A 288 -11.55 -9.28 21.41
N LEU A 289 -10.58 -8.89 20.60
CA LEU A 289 -10.35 -9.36 19.24
C LEU A 289 -8.98 -10.03 19.13
N ASP A 290 -8.77 -10.81 18.07
CA ASP A 290 -7.44 -11.34 17.71
C ASP A 290 -7.10 -10.93 16.26
N LYS A 291 -5.82 -10.97 15.88
CA LYS A 291 -5.39 -10.69 14.50
C LYS A 291 -6.05 -11.62 13.49
N ARG A 292 -6.46 -12.83 13.89
CA ARG A 292 -7.18 -13.81 13.07
C ARG A 292 -8.64 -13.42 12.81
N ASP A 293 -9.19 -12.46 13.57
CA ASP A 293 -10.52 -11.89 13.30
C ASP A 293 -10.50 -10.93 12.09
N LEU A 294 -9.32 -10.58 11.59
CA LEU A 294 -9.16 -9.79 10.38
C LEU A 294 -9.17 -10.69 9.14
N ALA A 295 -9.95 -10.31 8.13
CA ALA A 295 -9.99 -11.00 6.85
C ALA A 295 -8.78 -10.69 5.95
N GLY A 296 -8.12 -9.54 6.18
CA GLY A 296 -6.93 -9.16 5.43
C GLY A 296 -6.36 -7.81 5.81
N VAL A 297 -5.17 -7.53 5.29
CA VAL A 297 -4.43 -6.28 5.51
C VAL A 297 -4.01 -5.66 4.20
N VAL A 298 -4.14 -4.35 4.07
CA VAL A 298 -3.61 -3.59 2.93
C VAL A 298 -2.64 -2.52 3.44
N GLY A 299 -1.37 -2.68 3.12
CA GLY A 299 -0.32 -1.72 3.46
C GLY A 299 0.18 -0.97 2.23
N LEU A 300 -0.07 0.34 2.18
CA LEU A 300 0.38 1.22 1.11
C LEU A 300 1.56 2.06 1.59
N ALA A 301 2.76 1.82 1.07
CA ALA A 301 3.99 2.54 1.38
C ALA A 301 4.27 2.67 2.89
N GLY A 302 4.11 1.58 3.65
CA GLY A 302 4.29 1.59 5.09
C GLY A 302 5.74 1.38 5.53
N PRO A 303 6.16 2.06 6.61
CA PRO A 303 7.40 1.75 7.31
C PRO A 303 7.16 0.56 8.24
N TYR A 304 7.67 -0.61 7.87
CA TYR A 304 7.47 -1.87 8.59
C TYR A 304 8.73 -2.34 9.33
N ASP A 305 9.88 -1.79 8.89
CA ASP A 305 11.22 -2.06 9.39
C ASP A 305 12.05 -0.78 9.18
N PHE A 306 11.93 0.17 10.10
CA PHE A 306 12.41 1.54 9.92
C PHE A 306 13.41 1.99 11.00
N LEU A 307 14.05 1.04 11.66
CA LEU A 307 15.17 1.33 12.55
C LEU A 307 16.51 1.23 11.83
N PRO A 308 17.52 2.00 12.26
CA PRO A 308 17.49 2.99 13.34
C PRO A 308 16.76 4.29 12.94
N LEU A 309 16.22 5.01 13.94
CA LEU A 309 15.64 6.32 13.74
C LEU A 309 16.75 7.39 13.74
N GLU A 310 16.73 8.27 12.72
CA GLU A 310 17.62 9.43 12.64
C GLU A 310 16.93 10.71 13.08
N ASP A 311 15.69 10.92 12.64
CA ASP A 311 14.90 12.12 12.92
C ASP A 311 14.57 12.28 14.41
N ALA A 312 14.84 13.47 14.96
CA ALA A 312 14.66 13.78 16.37
C ALA A 312 13.18 13.71 16.81
N THR A 313 12.24 14.05 15.92
CA THR A 313 10.82 13.99 16.22
C THR A 313 10.33 12.56 16.22
N LEU A 314 10.78 11.72 15.28
CA LEU A 314 10.47 10.29 15.29
C LEU A 314 11.03 9.60 16.54
N LYS A 315 12.20 10.00 17.04
CA LYS A 315 12.74 9.49 18.31
C LYS A 315 11.86 9.81 19.51
N ARG A 316 11.15 10.96 19.49
CA ARG A 316 10.16 11.32 20.53
C ARG A 316 8.83 10.59 20.36
N ILE A 317 8.38 10.39 19.12
CA ILE A 317 7.16 9.62 18.81
C ILE A 317 7.33 8.16 19.20
N PHE A 318 8.53 7.61 19.00
CA PHE A 318 8.91 6.23 19.34
C PHE A 318 10.04 6.26 20.39
N PRO A 319 9.72 6.44 21.68
CA PRO A 319 10.71 6.42 22.74
C PRO A 319 11.51 5.11 22.77
N GLU A 320 12.76 5.20 23.20
CA GLU A 320 13.70 4.07 23.10
C GLU A 320 13.20 2.76 23.70
N PRO A 321 12.59 2.73 24.89
CA PRO A 321 12.14 1.46 25.51
C PRO A 321 11.07 0.72 24.72
N VAL A 322 10.29 1.43 23.88
CA VAL A 322 9.18 0.84 23.11
C VAL A 322 9.45 0.85 21.60
N ARG A 323 10.62 1.30 21.17
CA ARG A 323 10.95 1.52 19.76
C ARG A 323 10.96 0.22 18.95
N ASP A 324 11.53 -0.84 19.49
CA ASP A 324 11.50 -2.16 18.85
C ASP A 324 10.08 -2.71 18.72
N ALA A 325 9.21 -2.45 19.70
CA ALA A 325 7.81 -2.85 19.68
C ALA A 325 6.98 -2.08 18.65
N SER A 326 7.50 -1.01 18.06
CA SER A 326 6.84 -0.27 16.99
C SER A 326 7.03 -0.87 15.60
N GLN A 327 7.87 -1.90 15.46
CA GLN A 327 8.25 -2.49 14.17
C GLN A 327 7.39 -3.71 13.83
N PRO A 328 6.44 -3.65 12.87
CA PRO A 328 5.60 -4.79 12.49
C PRO A 328 6.40 -6.05 12.16
N ILE A 329 7.57 -5.91 11.54
CA ILE A 329 8.43 -7.04 11.14
C ILE A 329 8.87 -7.91 12.33
N ARG A 330 8.90 -7.37 13.55
CA ARG A 330 9.33 -8.09 14.77
C ARG A 330 8.29 -9.13 15.24
N PHE A 331 7.02 -8.94 14.88
CA PHE A 331 5.90 -9.74 15.38
C PHE A 331 5.37 -10.76 14.37
N VAL A 332 6.05 -10.90 13.23
CA VAL A 332 5.63 -11.85 12.19
C VAL A 332 5.87 -13.27 12.69
N ASP A 333 4.79 -14.06 12.79
CA ASP A 333 4.77 -15.45 13.28
C ASP A 333 4.13 -16.46 12.29
N GLY A 334 3.71 -16.00 11.09
CA GLY A 334 3.10 -16.83 10.05
C GLY A 334 1.59 -17.04 10.21
N ARG A 335 0.97 -16.44 11.24
CA ARG A 335 -0.47 -16.53 11.53
C ARG A 335 -1.21 -15.24 11.24
N GLU A 336 -0.55 -14.35 10.53
CA GLU A 336 -1.15 -13.09 10.09
C GLU A 336 -2.26 -13.36 9.08
N PRO A 337 -3.32 -12.51 9.05
CA PRO A 337 -4.26 -12.53 7.95
C PRO A 337 -3.55 -12.28 6.62
N PRO A 338 -4.12 -12.71 5.48
CA PRO A 338 -3.56 -12.42 4.17
C PRO A 338 -3.24 -10.93 4.00
N MET A 339 -2.12 -10.60 3.36
CA MET A 339 -1.66 -9.22 3.20
C MET A 339 -1.49 -8.84 1.73
N LEU A 340 -1.90 -7.62 1.38
CA LEU A 340 -1.49 -6.91 0.18
C LEU A 340 -0.58 -5.76 0.58
N LEU A 341 0.68 -5.81 0.18
CA LEU A 341 1.68 -4.79 0.46
C LEU A 341 2.08 -4.10 -0.84
N ALA A 342 1.92 -2.78 -0.89
CA ALA A 342 2.20 -2.01 -2.09
C ALA A 342 3.16 -0.85 -1.82
N SER A 343 4.04 -0.58 -2.79
CA SER A 343 4.95 0.56 -2.76
C SER A 343 5.20 1.10 -4.16
N GLY A 344 5.46 2.40 -4.25
CA GLY A 344 5.96 3.01 -5.47
C GLY A 344 7.48 2.88 -5.55
N LEU A 345 8.02 2.53 -6.72
CA LEU A 345 9.48 2.39 -6.89
C LEU A 345 10.25 3.71 -6.79
N ARG A 346 9.55 4.87 -6.92
CA ARG A 346 10.12 6.21 -6.70
C ARG A 346 9.81 6.78 -5.32
N ASP A 347 9.41 5.95 -4.38
CA ASP A 347 9.15 6.41 -3.00
C ASP A 347 10.47 6.71 -2.27
N ALA A 348 10.74 8.01 -2.08
CA ALA A 348 11.89 8.50 -1.33
C ALA A 348 11.60 8.72 0.16
N THR A 349 10.33 8.74 0.56
CA THR A 349 9.90 8.93 1.95
C THR A 349 9.96 7.62 2.73
N VAL A 350 9.33 6.58 2.19
CA VAL A 350 9.41 5.21 2.71
C VAL A 350 9.93 4.31 1.59
N LYS A 351 11.22 4.07 1.62
CA LYS A 351 11.90 3.31 0.56
C LYS A 351 11.21 1.94 0.33
N PRO A 352 11.04 1.51 -0.94
CA PRO A 352 10.37 0.25 -1.30
C PRO A 352 10.94 -0.98 -0.59
N GLY A 353 12.21 -0.91 -0.18
CA GLY A 353 12.86 -1.95 0.60
C GLY A 353 12.14 -2.30 1.91
N ASN A 354 11.39 -1.36 2.53
CA ASN A 354 10.53 -1.66 3.68
C ASN A 354 9.47 -2.71 3.32
N THR A 355 8.76 -2.49 2.23
CA THR A 355 7.74 -3.42 1.73
C THR A 355 8.33 -4.78 1.38
N VAL A 356 9.48 -4.80 0.69
CA VAL A 356 10.13 -6.05 0.27
C VAL A 356 10.63 -6.87 1.47
N ARG A 357 11.33 -6.25 2.41
CA ARG A 357 11.83 -6.96 3.62
C ARG A 357 10.69 -7.53 4.45
N PHE A 358 9.65 -6.72 4.68
CA PHE A 358 8.50 -7.17 5.46
C PHE A 358 7.75 -8.32 4.77
N ALA A 359 7.49 -8.21 3.47
CA ALA A 359 6.88 -9.29 2.70
C ALA A 359 7.71 -10.57 2.72
N SER A 360 9.04 -10.46 2.56
CA SER A 360 9.95 -11.60 2.64
C SER A 360 9.89 -12.27 4.03
N ARG A 361 9.79 -11.48 5.10
CA ARG A 361 9.66 -12.00 6.46
C ARG A 361 8.33 -12.73 6.67
N VAL A 362 7.21 -12.17 6.18
CA VAL A 362 5.88 -12.81 6.24
C VAL A 362 5.90 -14.14 5.47
N ALA A 363 6.41 -14.15 4.24
CA ALA A 363 6.50 -15.36 3.43
C ALA A 363 7.41 -16.42 4.06
N ALA A 364 8.54 -16.02 4.63
CA ALA A 364 9.48 -16.93 5.31
C ALA A 364 8.87 -17.57 6.57
N ALA A 365 7.91 -16.90 7.22
CA ALA A 365 7.15 -17.44 8.34
C ALA A 365 5.96 -18.31 7.93
N GLY A 366 5.69 -18.47 6.61
CA GLY A 366 4.56 -19.23 6.09
C GLY A 366 3.28 -18.41 5.92
N GLY A 367 3.30 -17.11 6.16
CA GLY A 367 2.17 -16.21 5.98
C GLY A 367 1.86 -15.93 4.49
N THR A 368 0.62 -15.53 4.21
CA THR A 368 0.16 -15.21 2.86
C THR A 368 0.34 -13.73 2.56
N VAL A 369 1.16 -13.39 1.56
CA VAL A 369 1.43 -12.01 1.18
C VAL A 369 1.49 -11.83 -0.34
N GLN A 370 0.84 -10.78 -0.83
CA GLN A 370 0.94 -10.28 -2.19
C GLN A 370 1.70 -8.96 -2.19
N VAL A 371 2.63 -8.80 -3.11
CA VAL A 371 3.40 -7.55 -3.26
C VAL A 371 3.06 -6.88 -4.58
N ARG A 372 2.87 -5.56 -4.54
CA ARG A 372 2.69 -4.71 -5.73
C ARG A 372 3.69 -3.57 -5.69
N LEU A 373 4.59 -3.56 -6.65
CA LEU A 373 5.58 -2.50 -6.84
C LEU A 373 5.24 -1.72 -8.11
N TYR A 374 4.96 -0.43 -7.97
CA TYR A 374 4.49 0.40 -9.08
C TYR A 374 5.62 1.27 -9.61
N PRO A 375 6.08 1.05 -10.87
CA PRO A 375 7.08 1.90 -11.50
C PRO A 375 6.60 3.35 -11.62
N GLY A 376 7.50 4.31 -11.44
CA GLY A 376 7.21 5.74 -11.60
C GLY A 376 6.37 6.37 -10.48
N ILE A 377 5.89 5.60 -9.52
CA ILE A 377 5.03 6.07 -8.43
C ILE A 377 5.87 6.45 -7.21
N GLY A 378 5.62 7.66 -6.66
CA GLY A 378 6.18 8.13 -5.40
C GLY A 378 5.21 7.96 -4.23
N HIS A 379 5.64 8.37 -3.03
CA HIS A 379 4.94 8.16 -1.77
C HIS A 379 3.48 8.64 -1.76
N ALA A 380 3.27 9.93 -2.01
CA ALA A 380 1.94 10.53 -1.96
C ALA A 380 1.05 10.08 -3.14
N LEU A 381 1.65 9.85 -4.32
CA LEU A 381 0.93 9.43 -5.50
C LEU A 381 0.35 8.01 -5.34
N LEU A 382 0.96 7.15 -4.54
CA LEU A 382 0.44 5.80 -4.31
C LEU A 382 -0.97 5.83 -3.69
N VAL A 383 -1.19 6.60 -2.64
CA VAL A 383 -2.53 6.75 -2.07
C VAL A 383 -3.42 7.64 -2.95
N GLY A 384 -2.85 8.66 -3.60
CA GLY A 384 -3.54 9.52 -4.54
C GLY A 384 -4.12 8.76 -5.75
N ALA A 385 -3.50 7.64 -6.12
CA ALA A 385 -3.94 6.75 -7.19
C ALA A 385 -5.29 6.05 -6.90
N LEU A 386 -5.75 6.04 -5.66
CA LEU A 386 -7.09 5.58 -5.31
C LEU A 386 -8.17 6.59 -5.75
N GLY A 387 -7.83 7.88 -5.79
CA GLY A 387 -8.77 8.95 -6.12
C GLY A 387 -8.87 9.26 -7.61
N LEU A 388 -9.92 10.01 -7.99
CA LEU A 388 -10.05 10.59 -9.32
C LEU A 388 -9.12 11.81 -9.46
N PRO A 389 -8.54 12.00 -10.64
CA PRO A 389 -8.67 11.20 -11.87
C PRO A 389 -7.69 10.02 -11.95
N MET A 390 -6.71 9.89 -11.03
CA MET A 390 -5.57 8.97 -11.10
C MET A 390 -5.96 7.49 -11.20
N ARG A 391 -7.03 7.08 -10.51
CA ARG A 391 -7.52 5.68 -10.55
C ARG A 391 -7.94 5.16 -11.93
N ARG A 392 -8.04 6.06 -12.93
CA ARG A 392 -8.31 5.67 -14.33
C ARG A 392 -7.07 5.18 -15.06
N PHE A 393 -5.90 5.60 -14.59
CA PHE A 393 -4.61 5.35 -15.23
C PHE A 393 -3.75 4.38 -14.43
N LEU A 394 -3.94 4.31 -13.11
CA LEU A 394 -3.14 3.53 -12.19
C LEU A 394 -3.98 2.41 -11.57
N PRO A 395 -3.51 1.16 -11.56
CA PRO A 395 -4.30 0.01 -11.14
C PRO A 395 -4.43 -0.16 -9.62
N VAL A 396 -3.92 0.78 -8.81
CA VAL A 396 -3.83 0.65 -7.35
C VAL A 396 -5.19 0.36 -6.72
N LEU A 397 -6.25 1.10 -7.12
CA LEU A 397 -7.59 0.85 -6.61
C LEU A 397 -8.11 -0.54 -6.99
N ASP A 398 -7.88 -0.96 -8.23
CA ASP A 398 -8.35 -2.26 -8.72
C ASP A 398 -7.65 -3.42 -8.00
N ASP A 399 -6.34 -3.31 -7.77
CA ASP A 399 -5.56 -4.29 -7.03
C ASP A 399 -6.04 -4.40 -5.57
N VAL A 400 -6.25 -3.26 -4.89
CA VAL A 400 -6.77 -3.22 -3.51
C VAL A 400 -8.18 -3.82 -3.46
N ALA A 401 -9.07 -3.41 -4.35
CA ALA A 401 -10.45 -3.89 -4.37
C ALA A 401 -10.54 -5.40 -4.72
N ALA A 402 -9.70 -5.86 -5.64
CA ALA A 402 -9.61 -7.29 -5.97
C ALA A 402 -9.15 -8.11 -4.76
N PHE A 403 -8.13 -7.65 -4.05
CA PHE A 403 -7.64 -8.30 -2.83
C PHE A 403 -8.73 -8.36 -1.74
N VAL A 404 -9.38 -7.23 -1.42
CA VAL A 404 -10.42 -7.16 -0.39
C VAL A 404 -11.62 -8.07 -0.71
N ARG A 405 -11.99 -8.20 -1.99
CA ARG A 405 -13.09 -9.09 -2.41
C ARG A 405 -12.70 -10.57 -2.37
N ALA A 406 -11.47 -10.89 -2.73
CA ALA A 406 -10.98 -12.27 -2.82
C ALA A 406 -10.53 -12.84 -1.46
N ALA A 407 -10.25 -11.99 -0.46
CA ALA A 407 -9.80 -12.46 0.84
C ALA A 407 -10.86 -13.35 1.50
N PRO A 408 -10.45 -14.45 2.15
CA PRO A 408 -11.35 -15.34 2.86
C PRO A 408 -12.04 -14.60 4.00
N ARG A 409 -13.17 -15.15 4.48
CA ARG A 409 -13.76 -14.69 5.74
C ARG A 409 -12.86 -15.12 6.90
N ALA A 410 -12.73 -14.27 7.89
CA ALA A 410 -12.11 -14.64 9.15
C ALA A 410 -12.89 -15.81 9.80
N PRO A 411 -12.25 -16.64 10.61
CA PRO A 411 -12.92 -17.68 11.39
C PRO A 411 -14.12 -17.11 12.19
N ALA A 412 -15.10 -17.94 12.45
CA ALA A 412 -16.29 -17.56 13.21
C ALA A 412 -15.98 -17.35 14.70
#